data_f37b5c3848f04b2bb2446cba4bd1cd49
#
_entry.id   f37b5c3848f04b2bb2446cba4bd1cd49
#
_cell.length_a   1.000
_cell.length_b   1.000
_cell.length_c   1.000
_cell.angle_alpha   90.00
_cell.angle_beta   90.00
_cell.angle_gamma   90.00
#
_symmetry.space_group_name_H-M   'P 1'
#
loop_
_entity.id
_entity.type
_entity.pdbx_description
1 polymer ?
#
loop_
_entity_poly.entity_id
_entity_poly.type
_entity_poly.pdbx_seq_one_letter_code
_entity_poly.pdbx_strand_id
1 'polypeptide(L)'
;MSRRTILKATALGAFALAASSWLPAAFAADTIKVGILHSLSGTMAISETSLKDVALMTIDEINANGGVMGKKLEPVIVDPASNWPLFAEKARQLISQDKVSVVFGCWTSVSRKSVLPVFKELNSLLFYPVQYEGEELEKNVFYTGAAPN
;
A
#
# COMPACT_ATOMS: atom_id res chain seq x y z
N MET A 1 56.55 -32.95 34.22
CA MET A 1 55.47 -32.08 33.75
C MET A 1 54.29 -32.27 34.68
N SER A 2 53.95 -31.21 35.41
CA SER A 2 53.00 -31.28 36.53
C SER A 2 51.54 -31.20 36.05
N ARG A 3 50.72 -32.10 36.57
CA ARG A 3 49.25 -32.22 36.27
C ARG A 3 48.42 -30.99 36.61
N ARG A 4 49.06 -29.94 37.15
CA ARG A 4 48.38 -28.69 37.55
C ARG A 4 48.23 -27.64 36.46
N THR A 5 48.84 -27.82 35.27
CA THR A 5 48.84 -26.82 34.20
C THR A 5 47.72 -27.07 33.15
N ILE A 6 47.06 -28.22 33.18
CA ILE A 6 46.02 -28.57 32.22
C ILE A 6 44.61 -28.09 32.65
N LEU A 7 44.38 -27.80 33.93
CA LEU A 7 43.05 -27.38 34.45
C LEU A 7 42.76 -25.89 34.34
N LYS A 8 43.68 -25.06 33.87
CA LYS A 8 43.46 -23.61 33.74
C LYS A 8 43.14 -23.14 32.33
N ALA A 9 43.23 -24.02 31.33
CA ALA A 9 42.98 -23.66 29.93
C ALA A 9 41.54 -23.92 29.44
N THR A 10 40.70 -24.62 30.23
CA THR A 10 39.33 -24.98 29.85
C THR A 10 38.25 -24.07 30.41
N ALA A 11 38.59 -23.08 31.23
CA ALA A 11 37.61 -22.18 31.83
C ALA A 11 37.34 -20.88 31.05
N LEU A 12 38.16 -20.55 30.03
CA LEU A 12 37.97 -19.32 29.24
C LEU A 12 37.20 -19.52 27.91
N GLY A 13 36.89 -20.77 27.50
CA GLY A 13 36.22 -21.06 26.24
C GLY A 13 34.70 -21.11 26.30
N ALA A 14 34.08 -21.12 27.49
CA ALA A 14 32.64 -21.33 27.66
C ALA A 14 31.80 -20.05 27.78
N PHE A 15 32.41 -18.89 27.82
CA PHE A 15 31.70 -17.60 28.03
C PHE A 15 31.46 -16.81 26.73
N ALA A 16 31.99 -17.26 25.58
CA ALA A 16 31.90 -16.53 24.32
C ALA A 16 30.71 -16.94 23.44
N LEU A 17 29.92 -17.98 23.78
CA LEU A 17 28.82 -18.52 22.98
C LEU A 17 27.41 -18.12 23.45
N ALA A 18 27.30 -17.38 24.55
CA ALA A 18 25.96 -17.00 25.09
C ALA A 18 25.50 -15.57 24.74
N ALA A 19 26.30 -14.80 23.97
CA ALA A 19 25.98 -13.39 23.68
C ALA A 19 25.37 -13.16 22.28
N SER A 20 25.04 -14.19 21.50
CA SER A 20 24.62 -14.03 20.10
C SER A 20 23.12 -14.25 19.82
N SER A 21 22.27 -14.31 20.83
CA SER A 21 20.84 -14.61 20.61
C SER A 21 19.86 -13.47 20.96
N TRP A 22 20.33 -12.25 21.14
CA TRP A 22 19.45 -11.08 21.27
C TRP A 22 19.62 -10.14 20.07
N LEU A 23 19.43 -10.67 18.85
CA LEU A 23 18.99 -9.82 17.76
C LEU A 23 17.50 -9.55 18.04
N PRO A 24 17.11 -8.27 18.26
CA PRO A 24 15.69 -7.97 18.27
C PRO A 24 15.13 -8.48 16.94
N ALA A 25 14.12 -9.34 17.00
CA ALA A 25 13.34 -9.66 15.81
C ALA A 25 12.96 -8.30 15.22
N ALA A 26 13.41 -8.03 14.01
CA ALA A 26 12.95 -6.87 13.27
C ALA A 26 11.45 -7.11 13.09
N PHE A 27 10.62 -6.57 13.97
CA PHE A 27 9.20 -6.47 13.74
C PHE A 27 9.09 -5.73 12.42
N ALA A 28 8.57 -6.39 11.39
CA ALA A 28 8.16 -5.71 10.17
C ALA A 28 7.32 -4.52 10.63
N ALA A 29 7.76 -3.31 10.32
CA ALA A 29 7.05 -2.12 10.75
C ALA A 29 5.61 -2.27 10.27
N ASP A 30 4.65 -2.24 11.20
CA ASP A 30 3.24 -2.38 10.90
C ASP A 30 2.84 -1.18 10.02
N THR A 31 2.66 -1.42 8.74
CA THR A 31 2.34 -0.39 7.74
C THR A 31 0.85 -0.41 7.41
N ILE A 32 0.33 0.72 6.94
CA ILE A 32 -1.01 0.82 6.37
C ILE A 32 -0.87 0.79 4.85
N LYS A 33 -1.31 -0.28 4.23
CA LYS A 33 -1.28 -0.40 2.76
C LYS A 33 -2.37 0.44 2.12
N VAL A 34 -1.98 1.20 1.10
CA VAL A 34 -2.84 2.09 0.31
C VAL A 34 -2.75 1.70 -1.15
N GLY A 35 -3.86 1.34 -1.76
CA GLY A 35 -3.93 0.99 -3.18
C GLY A 35 -3.91 2.23 -4.07
N ILE A 36 -3.11 2.19 -5.13
CA ILE A 36 -3.05 3.21 -6.18
C ILE A 36 -3.44 2.54 -7.49
N LEU A 37 -4.63 2.90 -8.00
CA LEU A 37 -5.27 2.28 -9.16
C LEU A 37 -5.38 3.30 -10.30
N HIS A 38 -4.31 3.49 -11.04
CA HIS A 38 -4.21 4.40 -12.17
C HIS A 38 -3.54 3.73 -13.36
N SER A 39 -4.02 4.01 -14.59
CA SER A 39 -3.38 3.51 -15.80
C SER A 39 -2.00 4.14 -15.99
N LEU A 40 -0.98 3.32 -16.00
CA LEU A 40 0.42 3.71 -16.24
C LEU A 40 0.84 3.38 -17.67
N SER A 41 -0.01 2.65 -18.40
CA SER A 41 0.13 2.32 -19.81
C SER A 41 -1.22 2.48 -20.54
N GLY A 42 -1.19 2.44 -21.86
CA GLY A 42 -2.37 2.66 -22.68
C GLY A 42 -2.72 4.15 -22.87
N THR A 43 -3.92 4.43 -23.37
CA THR A 43 -4.35 5.78 -23.81
C THR A 43 -4.52 6.78 -22.67
N MET A 44 -4.82 6.32 -21.44
CA MET A 44 -5.04 7.19 -20.28
C MET A 44 -3.76 7.47 -19.49
N ALA A 45 -2.64 6.83 -19.82
CA ALA A 45 -1.38 6.97 -19.09
C ALA A 45 -0.89 8.43 -19.00
N ILE A 46 -1.11 9.21 -20.07
CA ILE A 46 -0.71 10.63 -20.13
C ILE A 46 -1.35 11.45 -18.99
N SER A 47 -2.54 11.12 -18.56
CA SER A 47 -3.26 11.82 -17.48
C SER A 47 -3.06 11.12 -16.13
N GLU A 48 -3.13 9.80 -16.12
CA GLU A 48 -3.17 9.04 -14.86
C GLU A 48 -1.81 8.85 -14.21
N THR A 49 -0.70 8.94 -14.96
CA THR A 49 0.65 8.87 -14.39
C THR A 49 0.91 10.01 -13.41
N SER A 50 0.49 11.23 -13.74
CA SER A 50 0.63 12.38 -12.85
C SER A 50 -0.19 12.23 -11.56
N LEU A 51 -1.38 11.61 -11.63
CA LEU A 51 -2.20 11.34 -10.44
C LEU A 51 -1.50 10.34 -9.50
N LYS A 52 -0.91 9.29 -10.05
CA LYS A 52 -0.06 8.35 -9.29
C LYS A 52 1.11 9.09 -8.64
N ASP A 53 1.80 9.96 -9.35
CA ASP A 53 2.96 10.69 -8.83
C ASP A 53 2.57 11.62 -7.68
N VAL A 54 1.44 12.33 -7.80
CA VAL A 54 0.91 13.17 -6.71
C VAL A 54 0.54 12.33 -5.49
N ALA A 55 -0.10 11.17 -5.70
CA ALA A 55 -0.43 10.26 -4.59
C ALA A 55 0.82 9.79 -3.85
N LEU A 56 1.88 9.41 -4.57
CA LEU A 56 3.15 8.99 -3.98
C LEU A 56 3.83 10.13 -3.23
N MET A 57 3.90 11.32 -3.83
CA MET A 57 4.45 12.52 -3.17
C MET A 57 3.73 12.80 -1.85
N THR A 58 2.40 12.73 -1.84
CA THR A 58 1.60 12.94 -0.63
C THR A 58 1.84 11.86 0.43
N ILE A 59 1.97 10.59 0.02
CA ILE A 59 2.31 9.49 0.91
C ILE A 59 3.69 9.71 1.54
N ASP A 60 4.68 10.13 0.74
CA ASP A 60 6.03 10.42 1.22
C ASP A 60 6.03 11.57 2.24
N GLU A 61 5.27 12.64 1.99
CA GLU A 61 5.11 13.75 2.91
C GLU A 61 4.45 13.31 4.24
N ILE A 62 3.38 12.54 4.18
CA ILE A 62 2.71 11.98 5.36
C ILE A 62 3.70 11.10 6.14
N ASN A 63 4.46 10.28 5.44
CA ASN A 63 5.44 9.38 6.03
C ASN A 63 6.61 10.15 6.68
N ALA A 64 7.06 11.24 6.07
CA ALA A 64 8.10 12.11 6.65
C ALA A 64 7.62 12.75 7.96
N ASN A 65 6.33 13.07 8.06
CA ASN A 65 5.68 13.64 9.24
C ASN A 65 5.22 12.61 10.29
N GLY A 66 5.67 11.36 10.20
CA GLY A 66 5.39 10.32 11.20
C GLY A 66 4.30 9.31 10.82
N GLY A 67 3.70 9.43 9.63
CA GLY A 67 2.68 8.53 9.15
C GLY A 67 1.29 8.79 9.73
N VAL A 68 0.42 7.80 9.65
CA VAL A 68 -0.93 7.85 10.19
C VAL A 68 -1.01 6.99 11.44
N MET A 69 -1.38 7.59 12.58
CA MET A 69 -1.42 6.91 13.88
C MET A 69 -0.07 6.23 14.22
N GLY A 70 1.06 6.85 13.84
CA GLY A 70 2.40 6.31 14.06
C GLY A 70 2.82 5.20 13.10
N LYS A 71 2.00 4.84 12.12
CA LYS A 71 2.29 3.83 11.10
C LYS A 71 2.61 4.50 9.76
N LYS A 72 3.60 3.96 9.05
CA LYS A 72 3.91 4.41 7.70
C LYS A 72 2.85 3.93 6.71
N LEU A 73 2.55 4.76 5.71
CA LEU A 73 1.76 4.36 4.56
C LEU A 73 2.65 3.61 3.56
N GLU A 74 2.16 2.49 3.06
CA GLU A 74 2.83 1.66 2.05
C GLU A 74 1.99 1.67 0.78
N PRO A 75 2.43 2.34 -0.31
CA PRO A 75 1.68 2.35 -1.55
C PRO A 75 1.78 1.00 -2.28
N VAL A 76 0.64 0.46 -2.71
CA VAL A 76 0.55 -0.70 -3.58
C VAL A 76 0.01 -0.22 -4.93
N ILE A 77 0.87 -0.19 -5.94
CA ILE A 77 0.57 0.40 -7.25
C ILE A 77 0.23 -0.72 -8.23
N VAL A 78 -0.85 -0.55 -8.97
CA VAL A 78 -1.24 -1.46 -10.04
C VAL A 78 -1.55 -0.68 -11.32
N ASP A 79 -1.25 -1.28 -12.48
CA ASP A 79 -1.54 -0.73 -13.79
C ASP A 79 -2.71 -1.50 -14.45
N PRO A 80 -3.88 -0.90 -14.60
CA PRO A 80 -4.99 -1.47 -15.36
C PRO A 80 -4.90 -1.20 -16.87
N ALA A 81 -3.81 -0.62 -17.37
CA ALA A 81 -3.47 -0.47 -18.78
C ALA A 81 -4.58 0.16 -19.65
N SER A 82 -5.34 1.12 -19.11
CA SER A 82 -6.49 1.75 -19.76
C SER A 82 -7.57 0.75 -20.24
N ASN A 83 -7.65 -0.40 -19.59
CA ASN A 83 -8.59 -1.47 -19.90
C ASN A 83 -9.63 -1.60 -18.77
N TRP A 84 -10.90 -1.32 -19.08
CA TRP A 84 -11.96 -1.24 -18.06
C TRP A 84 -12.21 -2.54 -17.31
N PRO A 85 -12.29 -3.71 -17.95
CA PRO A 85 -12.33 -5.00 -17.26
C PRO A 85 -11.13 -5.21 -16.34
N LEU A 86 -9.93 -4.82 -16.77
CA LEU A 86 -8.71 -4.95 -15.96
C LEU A 86 -8.72 -4.02 -14.73
N PHE A 87 -9.39 -2.85 -14.80
CA PHE A 87 -9.62 -2.02 -13.60
C PHE A 87 -10.35 -2.80 -12.50
N ALA A 88 -11.42 -3.51 -12.85
CA ALA A 88 -12.18 -4.31 -11.89
C ALA A 88 -11.34 -5.47 -11.32
N GLU A 89 -10.56 -6.14 -12.16
CA GLU A 89 -9.64 -7.22 -11.73
C GLU A 89 -8.58 -6.67 -10.77
N LYS A 90 -7.92 -5.56 -11.11
CA LYS A 90 -6.90 -4.92 -10.29
C LYS A 90 -7.45 -4.37 -8.97
N ALA A 91 -8.67 -3.81 -8.98
CA ALA A 91 -9.36 -3.43 -7.75
C ALA A 91 -9.56 -4.65 -6.83
N ARG A 92 -10.02 -5.77 -7.37
CA ARG A 92 -10.19 -7.01 -6.62
C ARG A 92 -8.85 -7.54 -6.09
N GLN A 93 -7.77 -7.49 -6.87
CA GLN A 93 -6.43 -7.84 -6.44
C GLN A 93 -6.00 -7.00 -5.23
N LEU A 94 -6.06 -5.68 -5.33
CA LEU A 94 -5.68 -4.75 -4.26
C LEU A 94 -6.41 -5.05 -2.94
N ILE A 95 -7.72 -5.29 -3.02
CA ILE A 95 -8.56 -5.49 -1.83
C ILE A 95 -8.37 -6.91 -1.26
N SER A 96 -8.45 -7.94 -2.11
CA SER A 96 -8.53 -9.33 -1.65
C SER A 96 -7.17 -10.00 -1.44
N GLN A 97 -6.16 -9.64 -2.23
CA GLN A 97 -4.82 -10.26 -2.19
C GLN A 97 -3.83 -9.36 -1.45
N ASP A 98 -3.72 -8.10 -1.86
CA ASP A 98 -2.75 -7.16 -1.30
C ASP A 98 -3.21 -6.60 0.06
N LYS A 99 -4.53 -6.71 0.38
CA LYS A 99 -5.12 -6.29 1.66
C LYS A 99 -4.93 -4.80 1.94
N VAL A 100 -5.12 -3.96 0.93
CA VAL A 100 -5.07 -2.52 1.12
C VAL A 100 -6.25 -2.04 1.97
N SER A 101 -6.03 -0.99 2.76
CA SER A 101 -7.07 -0.40 3.61
C SER A 101 -8.05 0.47 2.82
N VAL A 102 -7.54 1.17 1.82
CA VAL A 102 -8.30 2.04 0.91
C VAL A 102 -7.64 2.05 -0.46
N VAL A 103 -8.39 2.49 -1.49
CA VAL A 103 -7.86 2.68 -2.84
C VAL A 103 -8.09 4.12 -3.28
N PHE A 104 -7.05 4.76 -3.81
CA PHE A 104 -7.12 6.00 -4.57
C PHE A 104 -6.97 5.65 -6.04
N GLY A 105 -7.91 6.07 -6.88
CA GLY A 105 -7.78 5.69 -8.28
C GLY A 105 -8.94 6.03 -9.17
N CYS A 106 -8.82 5.54 -10.37
CA CYS A 106 -9.63 5.85 -11.54
C CYS A 106 -9.47 7.32 -11.98
N TRP A 107 -9.75 7.56 -13.25
CA TRP A 107 -9.79 8.91 -13.82
C TRP A 107 -11.04 9.11 -14.68
N THR A 108 -11.37 8.14 -15.55
CA THR A 108 -12.58 8.20 -16.35
C THR A 108 -13.79 7.69 -15.57
N SER A 109 -14.97 8.20 -15.87
CA SER A 109 -16.21 7.68 -15.28
C SER A 109 -16.48 6.23 -15.65
N VAL A 110 -16.02 5.78 -16.81
CA VAL A 110 -16.15 4.35 -17.19
C VAL A 110 -15.23 3.47 -16.36
N SER A 111 -14.00 3.89 -16.04
CA SER A 111 -13.12 3.13 -15.13
C SER A 111 -13.72 3.07 -13.73
N ARG A 112 -14.23 4.19 -13.20
CA ARG A 112 -14.92 4.23 -11.91
C ARG A 112 -16.10 3.25 -11.90
N LYS A 113 -16.99 3.36 -12.87
CA LYS A 113 -18.20 2.49 -12.95
C LYS A 113 -17.85 1.01 -13.08
N SER A 114 -16.72 0.67 -13.68
CA SER A 114 -16.27 -0.73 -13.79
C SER A 114 -15.86 -1.33 -12.45
N VAL A 115 -15.36 -0.51 -11.52
CA VAL A 115 -14.89 -0.98 -10.20
C VAL A 115 -15.96 -0.92 -9.11
N LEU A 116 -17.03 -0.12 -9.26
CA LEU A 116 -18.08 0.02 -8.24
C LEU A 116 -18.61 -1.32 -7.72
N PRO A 117 -18.95 -2.31 -8.58
CA PRO A 117 -19.44 -3.60 -8.10
C PRO A 117 -18.44 -4.31 -7.19
N VAL A 118 -17.13 -4.19 -7.47
CA VAL A 118 -16.06 -4.81 -6.67
C VAL A 118 -15.98 -4.17 -5.29
N PHE A 119 -15.99 -2.82 -5.21
CA PHE A 119 -15.94 -2.11 -3.93
C PHE A 119 -17.18 -2.38 -3.08
N LYS A 120 -18.35 -2.48 -3.70
CA LYS A 120 -19.60 -2.82 -3.04
C LYS A 120 -19.59 -4.27 -2.50
N GLU A 121 -19.18 -5.23 -3.32
CA GLU A 121 -19.12 -6.65 -2.96
C GLU A 121 -18.14 -6.91 -1.81
N LEU A 122 -16.94 -6.29 -1.88
CA LEU A 122 -15.88 -6.48 -0.91
C LEU A 122 -15.94 -5.49 0.26
N ASN A 123 -16.95 -4.62 0.30
CA ASN A 123 -17.15 -3.57 1.31
C ASN A 123 -15.87 -2.76 1.58
N SER A 124 -15.17 -2.35 0.54
CA SER A 124 -13.96 -1.55 0.59
C SER A 124 -14.23 -0.11 0.18
N LEU A 125 -13.23 0.78 0.33
CA LEU A 125 -13.38 2.21 0.07
C LEU A 125 -12.57 2.64 -1.14
N LEU A 126 -13.20 3.40 -2.04
CA LEU A 126 -12.58 4.10 -3.16
C LEU A 126 -12.62 5.61 -2.92
N PHE A 127 -11.48 6.25 -3.02
CA PHE A 127 -11.36 7.70 -3.15
C PHE A 127 -11.14 8.04 -4.62
N TYR A 128 -12.16 8.65 -5.22
CA TYR A 128 -12.15 9.07 -6.62
C TYR A 128 -11.73 10.54 -6.70
N PRO A 129 -10.51 10.85 -7.21
CA PRO A 129 -9.89 12.15 -6.97
C PRO A 129 -10.24 13.24 -7.98
N VAL A 130 -10.92 12.92 -9.07
CA VAL A 130 -11.17 13.84 -10.19
C VAL A 130 -12.64 14.21 -10.30
N GLN A 131 -12.95 15.17 -11.19
CA GLN A 131 -14.32 15.58 -11.48
C GLN A 131 -15.14 14.42 -12.08
N TYR A 132 -16.45 14.48 -11.90
CA TYR A 132 -17.39 13.50 -12.41
C TYR A 132 -18.73 14.18 -12.75
N GLU A 133 -19.66 13.44 -13.37
CA GLU A 133 -20.90 13.97 -13.88
C GLU A 133 -21.90 14.40 -12.78
N GLY A 134 -21.68 13.98 -11.55
CA GLY A 134 -22.63 14.15 -10.44
C GLY A 134 -23.69 13.05 -10.43
N GLU A 135 -24.70 13.23 -9.57
CA GLU A 135 -25.89 12.36 -9.47
C GLU A 135 -25.61 10.86 -9.26
N GLU A 136 -24.40 10.50 -8.85
CA GLU A 136 -24.00 9.15 -8.47
C GLU A 136 -23.79 9.09 -6.96
N LEU A 137 -24.46 8.17 -6.29
CA LEU A 137 -24.36 7.98 -4.86
C LEU A 137 -24.03 6.52 -4.56
N GLU A 138 -22.77 6.24 -4.27
CA GLU A 138 -22.32 4.91 -3.83
C GLU A 138 -21.62 5.03 -2.47
N LYS A 139 -22.13 4.31 -1.48
CA LYS A 139 -21.65 4.40 -0.09
C LYS A 139 -20.17 4.03 0.09
N ASN A 140 -19.61 3.29 -0.85
CA ASN A 140 -18.22 2.83 -0.83
C ASN A 140 -17.27 3.80 -1.56
N VAL A 141 -17.76 4.95 -2.07
CA VAL A 141 -16.96 5.89 -2.85
C VAL A 141 -17.01 7.29 -2.24
N PHE A 142 -15.83 7.86 -2.06
CA PHE A 142 -15.64 9.28 -1.74
C PHE A 142 -15.32 10.03 -3.03
N TYR A 143 -16.27 10.84 -3.48
CA TYR A 143 -16.10 11.69 -4.64
C TYR A 143 -15.49 13.01 -4.17
N THR A 144 -14.21 13.22 -4.47
CA THR A 144 -13.47 14.40 -3.99
C THR A 144 -13.27 15.45 -5.07
N GLY A 145 -13.64 15.16 -6.31
CA GLY A 145 -13.62 16.09 -7.42
C GLY A 145 -14.92 16.90 -7.56
N ALA A 146 -14.87 17.93 -8.39
CA ALA A 146 -16.03 18.76 -8.70
C ALA A 146 -17.08 17.98 -9.51
N ALA A 147 -18.35 18.30 -9.27
CA ALA A 147 -19.45 17.86 -10.12
C ALA A 147 -20.09 19.12 -10.76
N PRO A 148 -20.63 19.03 -11.98
CA PRO A 148 -21.42 20.11 -12.56
C PRO A 148 -22.74 20.25 -11.78
N ASN A 149 -23.05 21.47 -11.37
CA ASN A 149 -24.29 21.83 -10.68
C ASN A 149 -25.17 22.68 -11.59
#